data_7c68b6f0e16fb3206c46636969a5c2f8
#
_entry.id   7c68b6f0e16fb3206c46636969a5c2f8
#
_cell.length_a   1.000
_cell.length_b   1.000
_cell.length_c   1.000
_cell.angle_alpha   90.00
_cell.angle_beta   90.00
_cell.angle_gamma   90.00
#
_symmetry.space_group_name_H-M   'P 1'
#
loop_
_entity.id
_entity.type
_entity.pdbx_description
1 polymer ?
#
loop_
_entity_poly.entity_id
_entity_poly.type
_entity_poly.pdbx_seq_one_letter_code
_entity_poly.pdbx_strand_id
1 'polypeptide(L)'
;MLRGPLGNSKYRPKFSGHDTFPFRYAWLTKLVNYLEEGKANTIKESDKKRLETITDFGVGLNMVKSIKHWSVATKVCDKEFNLTDFGKLIFAKKNSFDPYLERVETLWLLHWMIASDETLTTWYYVFNYHQSIIINKDTLINDLISIGKFSKWKGLSPNTIKRDTDCFIRTYCFSNKKGEVTEDSLECPLAE
;
A
#
# COMPACT_ATOMS: atom_id res chain seq x y z
N MET A 1 -21.46 18.29 -3.88
CA MET A 1 -20.34 18.26 -4.85
C MET A 1 -19.07 17.92 -4.07
N LEU A 2 -18.37 16.85 -4.41
CA LEU A 2 -17.12 16.46 -3.71
C LEU A 2 -16.06 17.52 -4.01
N ARG A 3 -15.47 18.11 -2.97
CA ARG A 3 -14.38 19.08 -3.10
C ARG A 3 -13.04 18.34 -3.16
N GLY A 4 -12.02 18.96 -3.73
CA GLY A 4 -10.67 18.41 -3.78
C GLY A 4 -10.39 17.48 -4.98
N PRO A 5 -9.30 16.67 -4.92
CA PRO A 5 -8.80 15.91 -6.07
C PRO A 5 -9.83 14.94 -6.64
N LEU A 6 -10.55 14.20 -5.79
CA LEU A 6 -11.51 13.17 -6.23
C LEU A 6 -12.71 13.75 -7.01
N GLY A 7 -13.07 15.01 -6.78
CA GLY A 7 -14.12 15.71 -7.54
C GLY A 7 -13.69 16.21 -8.92
N ASN A 8 -12.40 16.11 -9.26
CA ASN A 8 -11.85 16.64 -10.49
C ASN A 8 -11.90 15.62 -11.63
N SER A 9 -12.43 16.02 -12.79
CA SER A 9 -12.49 15.15 -14.00
C SER A 9 -11.11 14.80 -14.58
N LYS A 10 -10.06 15.54 -14.22
CA LYS A 10 -8.67 15.23 -14.60
C LYS A 10 -8.01 14.23 -13.66
N TYR A 11 -8.62 13.94 -12.50
CA TYR A 11 -8.10 12.94 -11.57
C TYR A 11 -7.97 11.57 -12.24
N ARG A 12 -6.92 10.87 -11.91
CA ARG A 12 -6.64 9.52 -12.42
C ARG A 12 -6.67 8.53 -11.26
N PRO A 13 -7.83 7.88 -11.02
CA PRO A 13 -7.95 6.94 -9.91
C PRO A 13 -7.02 5.76 -10.10
N LYS A 14 -6.43 5.29 -9.00
CA LYS A 14 -5.61 4.09 -8.99
C LYS A 14 -6.15 3.13 -7.93
N PHE A 15 -6.56 1.95 -8.38
CA PHE A 15 -7.14 0.87 -7.56
C PHE A 15 -6.33 -0.42 -7.69
N SER A 16 -5.02 -0.31 -7.85
CA SER A 16 -4.17 -1.48 -8.09
C SER A 16 -2.71 -1.15 -7.77
N GLY A 17 -1.87 -2.17 -7.85
CA GLY A 17 -0.43 -2.08 -7.62
C GLY A 17 0.02 -2.93 -6.45
N HIS A 18 -0.87 -3.13 -5.46
CA HIS A 18 -0.64 -4.02 -4.31
C HIS A 18 -0.90 -5.50 -4.60
N ASP A 19 -1.27 -5.88 -5.82
CA ASP A 19 -1.59 -7.25 -6.25
C ASP A 19 -2.45 -8.04 -5.23
N THR A 20 -3.41 -7.34 -4.58
CA THR A 20 -4.32 -7.82 -3.55
C THR A 20 -3.69 -8.18 -2.19
N PHE A 21 -2.42 -7.93 -1.98
CA PHE A 21 -1.76 -8.17 -0.69
C PHE A 21 -1.79 -6.91 0.19
N PRO A 22 -2.27 -7.00 1.43
CA PRO A 22 -2.12 -5.94 2.42
C PRO A 22 -0.64 -5.71 2.73
N PHE A 23 -0.35 -4.57 3.33
CA PHE A 23 1.00 -4.27 3.81
C PHE A 23 1.41 -5.27 4.92
N ARG A 24 2.68 -5.71 4.92
CA ARG A 24 3.18 -6.68 5.90
C ARG A 24 4.44 -6.18 6.61
N TYR A 25 4.62 -6.61 7.83
CA TYR A 25 5.86 -6.38 8.58
C TYR A 25 7.10 -6.68 7.72
N ALA A 26 8.19 -6.82 8.00
CA ALA A 26 9.40 -7.22 7.27
C ALA A 26 9.55 -6.76 5.79
N TRP A 27 8.48 -6.35 5.08
CA TRP A 27 8.55 -6.05 3.65
C TRP A 27 9.42 -4.82 3.34
N LEU A 28 9.26 -3.75 4.12
CA LEU A 28 10.06 -2.53 3.91
C LEU A 28 11.52 -2.76 4.31
N THR A 29 11.74 -3.45 5.43
CA THR A 29 13.09 -3.81 5.89
C THR A 29 13.82 -4.69 4.86
N LYS A 30 13.13 -5.71 4.33
CA LYS A 30 13.68 -6.56 3.25
C LYS A 30 14.08 -5.74 2.03
N LEU A 31 13.20 -4.84 1.59
CA LEU A 31 13.47 -4.00 0.43
C LEU A 31 14.65 -3.06 0.68
N VAL A 32 14.68 -2.38 1.82
CA VAL A 32 15.77 -1.45 2.15
C VAL A 32 17.10 -2.20 2.19
N ASN A 33 17.16 -3.34 2.86
CA ASN A 33 18.36 -4.18 2.89
C ASN A 33 18.84 -4.57 1.48
N TYR A 34 17.91 -4.95 0.62
CA TYR A 34 18.18 -5.32 -0.77
C TYR A 34 18.75 -4.15 -1.57
N LEU A 35 18.20 -2.95 -1.40
CA LEU A 35 18.68 -1.76 -2.08
C LEU A 35 20.07 -1.31 -1.57
N GLU A 36 20.33 -1.42 -0.27
CA GLU A 36 21.63 -1.12 0.34
C GLU A 36 22.74 -2.11 -0.07
N GLU A 37 22.37 -3.32 -0.49
CA GLU A 37 23.30 -4.29 -1.09
C GLU A 37 23.67 -3.97 -2.55
N GLY A 38 23.23 -2.82 -3.06
CA GLY A 38 23.55 -2.38 -4.43
C GLY A 38 22.70 -3.06 -5.52
N LYS A 39 21.64 -3.80 -5.15
CA LYS A 39 20.79 -4.57 -6.07
C LYS A 39 19.64 -3.75 -6.68
N ALA A 40 19.69 -2.41 -6.59
CA ALA A 40 18.65 -1.52 -7.08
C ALA A 40 18.29 -1.73 -8.57
N ASN A 41 19.30 -2.04 -9.41
CA ASN A 41 19.09 -2.28 -10.84
C ASN A 41 18.25 -3.54 -11.11
N THR A 42 18.37 -4.57 -10.26
CA THR A 42 17.61 -5.81 -10.40
C THR A 42 16.10 -5.57 -10.16
N ILE A 43 15.76 -4.67 -9.25
CA ILE A 43 14.37 -4.27 -9.01
C ILE A 43 13.79 -3.45 -10.15
N LYS A 44 14.61 -2.60 -10.81
CA LYS A 44 14.19 -1.70 -11.89
C LYS A 44 13.97 -2.42 -13.21
N GLU A 45 14.71 -3.48 -13.46
CA GLU A 45 14.68 -4.21 -14.73
C GLU A 45 13.47 -5.15 -14.88
N SER A 46 13.04 -5.31 -16.14
CA SER A 46 11.94 -6.19 -16.53
C SER A 46 12.36 -7.66 -16.57
N ASP A 47 11.41 -8.52 -16.62
CA ASP A 47 11.28 -9.97 -16.83
C ASP A 47 12.51 -10.91 -16.67
N LYS A 48 13.71 -10.57 -17.16
CA LYS A 48 14.86 -11.48 -17.08
C LYS A 48 15.46 -11.64 -15.68
N LYS A 49 15.37 -10.60 -14.84
CA LYS A 49 15.88 -10.63 -13.45
C LYS A 49 14.78 -10.88 -12.39
N ARG A 50 13.56 -11.18 -12.83
CA ARG A 50 12.45 -11.52 -11.94
C ARG A 50 12.77 -12.72 -11.06
N LEU A 51 13.46 -13.73 -11.60
CA LEU A 51 13.82 -14.92 -10.86
C LEU A 51 14.80 -14.63 -9.73
N GLU A 52 15.81 -13.81 -9.96
CA GLU A 52 16.77 -13.36 -8.94
C GLU A 52 16.05 -12.61 -7.81
N THR A 53 15.19 -11.66 -8.17
CA THR A 53 14.41 -10.91 -7.18
C THR A 53 13.49 -11.81 -6.36
N ILE A 54 12.81 -12.79 -6.97
CA ILE A 54 11.97 -13.77 -6.30
C ILE A 54 12.80 -14.60 -5.32
N THR A 55 13.96 -15.07 -5.75
CA THR A 55 14.88 -15.89 -4.91
C THR A 55 15.41 -15.08 -3.73
N ASP A 56 15.86 -13.86 -3.99
CA ASP A 56 16.45 -13.00 -2.95
C ASP A 56 15.43 -12.54 -1.90
N PHE A 57 14.19 -12.27 -2.33
CA PHE A 57 13.11 -11.94 -1.39
C PHE A 57 12.48 -13.17 -0.74
N GLY A 58 12.65 -14.36 -1.31
CA GLY A 58 12.03 -15.59 -0.83
C GLY A 58 10.49 -15.57 -0.88
N VAL A 59 9.91 -14.82 -1.84
CA VAL A 59 8.46 -14.65 -1.98
C VAL A 59 8.05 -14.69 -3.45
N GLY A 60 6.78 -15.00 -3.73
CA GLY A 60 6.27 -15.06 -5.10
C GLY A 60 6.27 -13.71 -5.82
N LEU A 61 6.24 -13.73 -7.15
CA LEU A 61 6.30 -12.54 -8.01
C LEU A 61 5.28 -11.45 -7.64
N ASN A 62 4.04 -11.81 -7.34
CA ASN A 62 3.01 -10.84 -6.99
C ASN A 62 3.29 -10.18 -5.64
N MET A 63 3.90 -10.90 -4.71
CA MET A 63 4.37 -10.33 -3.45
C MET A 63 5.55 -9.36 -3.67
N VAL A 64 6.47 -9.65 -4.58
CA VAL A 64 7.53 -8.69 -4.97
C VAL A 64 6.92 -7.40 -5.50
N LYS A 65 5.93 -7.48 -6.39
CA LYS A 65 5.21 -6.29 -6.88
C LYS A 65 4.54 -5.52 -5.75
N SER A 66 3.95 -6.25 -4.80
CA SER A 66 3.30 -5.65 -3.64
C SER A 66 4.31 -4.95 -2.71
N ILE A 67 5.46 -5.56 -2.44
CA ILE A 67 6.57 -4.92 -1.69
C ILE A 67 6.99 -3.61 -2.37
N LYS A 68 7.16 -3.63 -3.69
CA LYS A 68 7.47 -2.42 -4.48
C LYS A 68 6.38 -1.36 -4.35
N HIS A 69 5.12 -1.75 -4.45
CA HIS A 69 3.98 -0.83 -4.29
C HIS A 69 3.98 -0.18 -2.91
N TRP A 70 4.07 -0.97 -1.85
CA TRP A 70 4.03 -0.47 -0.49
C TRP A 70 5.23 0.41 -0.14
N SER A 71 6.42 0.12 -0.67
CA SER A 71 7.59 0.97 -0.45
C SER A 71 7.43 2.38 -1.03
N VAL A 72 6.75 2.51 -2.16
CA VAL A 72 6.44 3.81 -2.78
C VAL A 72 5.26 4.48 -2.06
N ALA A 73 4.22 3.71 -1.70
CA ALA A 73 3.05 4.22 -0.99
C ALA A 73 3.42 4.82 0.38
N THR A 74 4.33 4.18 1.09
CA THR A 74 4.86 4.63 2.40
C THR A 74 5.98 5.66 2.29
N LYS A 75 6.34 6.09 1.06
CA LYS A 75 7.44 7.03 0.79
C LYS A 75 8.82 6.57 1.27
N VAL A 76 8.99 5.29 1.54
CA VAL A 76 10.31 4.68 1.84
C VAL A 76 11.19 4.71 0.60
N CYS A 77 10.59 4.49 -0.57
CA CYS A 77 11.24 4.67 -1.86
C CYS A 77 10.49 5.71 -2.72
N ASP A 78 11.22 6.34 -3.63
CA ASP A 78 10.63 7.08 -4.74
C ASP A 78 10.08 6.13 -5.84
N LYS A 79 9.52 6.71 -6.91
CA LYS A 79 8.95 5.93 -8.03
C LYS A 79 10.01 5.16 -8.83
N GLU A 80 11.25 5.58 -8.76
CA GLU A 80 12.42 4.97 -9.37
C GLU A 80 13.09 3.94 -8.45
N PHE A 81 12.49 3.64 -7.29
CA PHE A 81 13.01 2.74 -6.25
C PHE A 81 14.36 3.17 -5.68
N ASN A 82 14.64 4.45 -5.59
CA ASN A 82 15.71 4.96 -4.76
C ASN A 82 15.19 5.18 -3.34
N LEU A 83 16.04 4.89 -2.35
CA LEU A 83 15.70 5.17 -0.96
C LEU A 83 15.59 6.67 -0.72
N THR A 84 14.46 7.10 -0.17
CA THR A 84 14.27 8.46 0.30
C THR A 84 15.04 8.70 1.60
N ASP A 85 15.20 9.96 2.00
CA ASP A 85 15.81 10.28 3.29
C ASP A 85 14.96 9.75 4.46
N PHE A 86 13.62 9.76 4.31
CA PHE A 86 12.71 9.11 5.24
C PHE A 86 12.98 7.60 5.33
N GLY A 87 13.07 6.92 4.18
CA GLY A 87 13.36 5.48 4.14
C GLY A 87 14.69 5.12 4.80
N LYS A 88 15.74 5.92 4.57
CA LYS A 88 17.05 5.76 5.23
C LYS A 88 16.94 5.98 6.74
N LEU A 89 16.28 7.05 7.16
CA LEU A 89 16.12 7.38 8.58
C LEU A 89 15.45 6.25 9.36
N ILE A 90 14.41 5.63 8.79
CA ILE A 90 13.63 4.61 9.49
C ILE A 90 14.27 3.22 9.39
N PHE A 91 14.77 2.82 8.21
CA PHE A 91 15.07 1.41 7.89
C PHE A 91 16.52 1.09 7.55
N ALA A 92 17.43 2.07 7.39
CA ALA A 92 18.82 1.79 7.00
C ALA A 92 19.50 0.82 7.98
N LYS A 93 20.47 0.01 7.49
CA LYS A 93 21.19 -0.97 8.32
C LYS A 93 21.95 -0.36 9.50
N LYS A 94 22.35 0.91 9.38
CA LYS A 94 23.12 1.61 10.43
C LYS A 94 22.35 2.83 10.91
N ASN A 95 22.24 2.95 12.23
CA ASN A 95 21.65 4.13 12.91
C ASN A 95 20.22 4.46 12.48
N SER A 96 19.43 3.47 12.05
CA SER A 96 18.03 3.65 11.74
C SER A 96 17.18 3.76 13.01
N PHE A 97 16.04 4.44 12.88
CA PHE A 97 15.16 4.73 14.00
C PHE A 97 14.30 3.52 14.40
N ASP A 98 13.78 2.77 13.41
CA ASP A 98 12.86 1.65 13.65
C ASP A 98 12.86 0.64 12.48
N PRO A 99 13.93 -0.15 12.33
CA PRO A 99 14.09 -1.04 11.17
C PRO A 99 13.08 -2.19 11.13
N TYR A 100 12.40 -2.49 12.24
CA TYR A 100 11.47 -3.62 12.34
C TYR A 100 10.03 -3.22 12.61
N LEU A 101 9.71 -1.92 12.58
CA LEU A 101 8.36 -1.39 12.82
C LEU A 101 7.81 -1.75 14.21
N GLU A 102 8.64 -1.65 15.24
CA GLU A 102 8.27 -1.92 16.63
C GLU A 102 7.67 -0.70 17.34
N ARG A 103 7.79 0.50 16.71
CA ARG A 103 7.35 1.76 17.30
C ARG A 103 6.02 2.20 16.71
N VAL A 104 5.06 2.48 17.57
CA VAL A 104 3.75 2.98 17.17
C VAL A 104 3.84 4.32 16.41
N GLU A 105 4.80 5.16 16.74
CA GLU A 105 5.03 6.43 16.06
C GLU A 105 5.40 6.22 14.58
N THR A 106 6.21 5.20 14.28
CA THR A 106 6.54 4.83 12.90
C THR A 106 5.31 4.34 12.15
N LEU A 107 4.47 3.52 12.79
CA LEU A 107 3.22 3.05 12.18
C LEU A 107 2.28 4.20 11.85
N TRP A 108 2.15 5.19 12.75
CA TRP A 108 1.37 6.41 12.47
C TRP A 108 1.94 7.24 11.32
N LEU A 109 3.27 7.35 11.21
CA LEU A 109 3.91 8.04 10.09
C LEU A 109 3.64 7.32 8.76
N LEU A 110 3.77 5.99 8.73
CA LEU A 110 3.45 5.20 7.53
C LEU A 110 1.98 5.32 7.15
N HIS A 111 1.08 5.23 8.15
CA HIS A 111 -0.34 5.47 7.95
C HIS A 111 -0.61 6.87 7.34
N TRP A 112 0.01 7.91 7.89
CA TRP A 112 -0.12 9.28 7.38
C TRP A 112 0.32 9.38 5.91
N MET A 113 1.46 8.78 5.56
CA MET A 113 1.96 8.78 4.17
C MET A 113 0.96 8.12 3.21
N ILE A 114 0.36 7.00 3.61
CA ILE A 114 -0.64 6.28 2.84
C ILE A 114 -1.95 7.09 2.75
N ALA A 115 -2.45 7.59 3.87
CA ALA A 115 -3.73 8.28 3.96
C ALA A 115 -3.75 9.63 3.24
N SER A 116 -2.60 10.31 3.15
CA SER A 116 -2.45 11.60 2.46
C SER A 116 -2.15 11.48 0.98
N ASP A 117 -1.85 10.29 0.46
CA ASP A 117 -1.52 10.09 -0.96
C ASP A 117 -2.78 10.00 -1.82
N GLU A 118 -3.09 11.07 -2.54
CA GLU A 118 -4.24 11.12 -3.44
C GLU A 118 -4.21 10.04 -4.55
N THR A 119 -3.04 9.47 -4.86
CA THR A 119 -2.94 8.40 -5.85
C THR A 119 -3.45 7.06 -5.34
N LEU A 120 -3.57 6.86 -4.04
CA LEU A 120 -4.16 5.67 -3.40
C LEU A 120 -5.65 5.90 -3.18
N THR A 121 -6.44 5.79 -4.24
CA THR A 121 -7.82 6.30 -4.30
C THR A 121 -8.70 5.84 -3.15
N THR A 122 -8.72 4.54 -2.81
CA THR A 122 -9.55 4.00 -1.72
C THR A 122 -9.10 4.53 -0.36
N TRP A 123 -7.79 4.49 -0.06
CA TRP A 123 -7.22 5.01 1.20
C TRP A 123 -7.49 6.50 1.34
N TYR A 124 -7.19 7.27 0.28
CA TYR A 124 -7.42 8.71 0.29
C TYR A 124 -8.89 9.07 0.49
N TYR A 125 -9.81 8.33 -0.16
CA TYR A 125 -11.25 8.53 0.03
C TYR A 125 -11.66 8.26 1.47
N VAL A 126 -11.30 7.11 2.01
CA VAL A 126 -11.75 6.70 3.35
C VAL A 126 -11.25 7.66 4.42
N PHE A 127 -9.99 8.04 4.40
CA PHE A 127 -9.42 8.86 5.47
C PHE A 127 -9.67 10.37 5.33
N ASN A 128 -10.10 10.85 4.15
CA ASN A 128 -10.30 12.29 3.94
C ASN A 128 -11.75 12.69 3.61
N TYR A 129 -12.60 11.74 3.19
CA TYR A 129 -13.96 12.08 2.72
C TYR A 129 -15.04 11.22 3.33
N HIS A 130 -14.76 9.99 3.74
CA HIS A 130 -15.77 9.10 4.31
C HIS A 130 -16.18 9.62 5.69
N GLN A 131 -17.48 9.85 5.89
CA GLN A 131 -18.00 10.49 7.11
C GLN A 131 -18.55 9.51 8.14
N SER A 132 -18.77 8.25 7.73
CA SER A 132 -19.31 7.25 8.65
C SER A 132 -18.20 6.65 9.53
N ILE A 133 -18.49 6.48 10.81
CA ILE A 133 -17.61 5.79 11.76
C ILE A 133 -17.52 4.29 11.42
N ILE A 134 -18.58 3.73 10.83
CA ILE A 134 -18.62 2.31 10.47
C ILE A 134 -18.34 2.18 8.98
N ILE A 135 -17.31 1.41 8.65
CA ILE A 135 -16.97 1.10 7.27
C ILE A 135 -17.68 -0.18 6.85
N ASN A 136 -18.63 -0.04 5.91
CA ASN A 136 -19.26 -1.17 5.25
C ASN A 136 -18.65 -1.34 3.85
N LYS A 137 -18.22 -2.54 3.52
CA LYS A 137 -17.53 -2.85 2.26
C LYS A 137 -18.36 -2.49 1.02
N ASP A 138 -19.63 -2.90 1.00
CA ASP A 138 -20.49 -2.70 -0.17
C ASP A 138 -20.84 -1.22 -0.34
N THR A 139 -21.07 -0.51 0.75
CA THR A 139 -21.25 0.94 0.75
C THR A 139 -20.03 1.64 0.19
N LEU A 140 -18.84 1.29 0.65
CA LEU A 140 -17.59 1.89 0.20
C LEU A 140 -17.35 1.68 -1.31
N ILE A 141 -17.63 0.48 -1.82
CA ILE A 141 -17.53 0.17 -3.26
C ILE A 141 -18.51 1.03 -4.06
N ASN A 142 -19.77 1.12 -3.59
CA ASN A 142 -20.81 1.89 -4.27
C ASN A 142 -20.51 3.39 -4.26
N ASP A 143 -19.96 3.92 -3.18
CA ASP A 143 -19.53 5.32 -3.08
C ASP A 143 -18.42 5.63 -4.09
N LEU A 144 -17.37 4.82 -4.16
CA LEU A 144 -16.28 5.01 -5.10
C LEU A 144 -16.75 4.92 -6.56
N ILE A 145 -17.66 3.99 -6.87
CA ILE A 145 -18.26 3.89 -8.21
C ILE A 145 -19.09 5.14 -8.52
N SER A 146 -19.89 5.62 -7.57
CA SER A 146 -20.75 6.79 -7.73
C SER A 146 -19.94 8.06 -7.94
N ILE A 147 -18.89 8.26 -7.14
CA ILE A 147 -17.95 9.37 -7.28
C ILE A 147 -17.26 9.32 -8.63
N GLY A 148 -16.77 8.14 -9.03
CA GLY A 148 -16.09 7.96 -10.31
C GLY A 148 -16.98 8.26 -11.52
N LYS A 149 -18.23 7.85 -11.48
CA LYS A 149 -19.24 8.20 -12.52
C LYS A 149 -19.52 9.70 -12.54
N PHE A 150 -19.78 10.30 -11.38
CA PHE A 150 -20.07 11.73 -11.26
C PHE A 150 -18.88 12.58 -11.72
N SER A 151 -17.66 12.26 -11.29
CA SER A 151 -16.43 12.97 -11.63
C SER A 151 -15.85 12.57 -13.01
N LYS A 152 -16.52 11.65 -13.72
CA LYS A 152 -16.11 11.16 -15.06
C LYS A 152 -14.70 10.58 -15.08
N TRP A 153 -14.33 9.80 -14.06
CA TRP A 153 -13.04 9.13 -14.02
C TRP A 153 -12.88 8.16 -15.19
N LYS A 154 -11.71 8.13 -15.79
CA LYS A 154 -11.40 7.17 -16.85
C LYS A 154 -10.92 5.84 -16.26
N GLY A 155 -11.24 4.74 -16.96
CA GLY A 155 -10.76 3.39 -16.59
C GLY A 155 -11.43 2.82 -15.33
N LEU A 156 -12.64 3.27 -14.99
CA LEU A 156 -13.38 2.77 -13.84
C LEU A 156 -13.80 1.30 -14.04
N SER A 157 -13.31 0.40 -13.19
CA SER A 157 -13.66 -1.01 -13.19
C SER A 157 -14.20 -1.43 -11.82
N PRO A 158 -15.48 -1.85 -11.70
CA PRO A 158 -16.05 -2.30 -10.43
C PRO A 158 -15.26 -3.43 -9.78
N ASN A 159 -14.75 -4.38 -10.58
CA ASN A 159 -13.96 -5.50 -10.06
C ASN A 159 -12.62 -5.04 -9.47
N THR A 160 -11.98 -4.04 -10.08
CA THR A 160 -10.74 -3.48 -9.56
C THR A 160 -10.99 -2.71 -8.26
N ILE A 161 -12.06 -1.91 -8.19
CA ILE A 161 -12.48 -1.21 -6.97
C ILE A 161 -12.75 -2.21 -5.85
N LYS A 162 -13.48 -3.30 -6.14
CA LYS A 162 -13.75 -4.35 -5.15
C LYS A 162 -12.47 -4.94 -4.57
N ARG A 163 -11.50 -5.30 -5.43
CA ARG A 163 -10.21 -5.86 -4.99
C ARG A 163 -9.39 -4.88 -4.16
N ASP A 164 -9.40 -3.61 -4.53
CA ASP A 164 -8.71 -2.55 -3.81
C ASP A 164 -9.33 -2.31 -2.44
N THR A 165 -10.68 -2.27 -2.38
CA THR A 165 -11.44 -2.19 -1.11
C THR A 165 -11.18 -3.40 -0.21
N ASP A 166 -11.11 -4.62 -0.77
CA ASP A 166 -10.76 -5.82 0.00
C ASP A 166 -9.34 -5.73 0.58
N CYS A 167 -8.40 -5.21 -0.19
CA CYS A 167 -7.04 -4.99 0.29
C CYS A 167 -6.99 -3.92 1.39
N PHE A 168 -7.73 -2.81 1.21
CA PHE A 168 -7.87 -1.77 2.23
C PHE A 168 -8.39 -2.33 3.56
N ILE A 169 -9.49 -3.08 3.54
CA ILE A 169 -10.07 -3.66 4.76
C ILE A 169 -9.07 -4.58 5.45
N ARG A 170 -8.37 -5.45 4.72
CA ARG A 170 -7.37 -6.34 5.30
C ARG A 170 -6.11 -5.62 5.81
N THR A 171 -5.87 -4.39 5.36
CA THR A 171 -4.77 -3.57 5.87
C THR A 171 -5.06 -2.97 7.25
N TYR A 172 -6.35 -2.74 7.58
CA TYR A 172 -6.73 -2.06 8.83
C TYR A 172 -7.64 -2.88 9.75
N CYS A 173 -8.13 -4.02 9.30
CA CYS A 173 -9.06 -4.82 10.09
C CYS A 173 -8.59 -6.25 10.20
N PHE A 174 -8.52 -6.76 11.43
CA PHE A 174 -8.32 -8.18 11.66
C PHE A 174 -9.49 -8.98 11.12
N SER A 175 -9.22 -9.95 10.25
CA SER A 175 -10.23 -10.88 9.77
C SER A 175 -10.38 -12.04 10.74
N ASN A 176 -11.22 -11.90 11.77
CA ASN A 176 -11.65 -13.02 12.62
C ASN A 176 -12.69 -13.87 11.87
N LYS A 177 -12.26 -14.68 10.92
CA LYS A 177 -13.10 -15.76 10.42
C LYS A 177 -13.10 -16.89 11.46
N LYS A 178 -14.13 -16.90 12.33
CA LYS A 178 -14.48 -18.01 13.25
C LYS A 178 -13.30 -18.62 14.05
N GLY A 179 -12.50 -17.78 14.72
CA GLY A 179 -11.46 -18.26 15.64
C GLY A 179 -10.17 -18.77 15.00
N GLU A 180 -10.04 -18.76 13.68
CA GLU A 180 -8.78 -18.97 13.00
C GLU A 180 -8.10 -17.63 12.75
N VAL A 181 -7.02 -17.37 13.47
CA VAL A 181 -6.11 -16.27 13.17
C VAL A 181 -5.39 -16.66 11.89
N THR A 182 -5.74 -16.02 10.78
CA THR A 182 -5.02 -16.26 9.52
C THR A 182 -3.66 -15.58 9.58
N GLU A 183 -2.65 -16.22 8.99
CA GLU A 183 -1.28 -15.67 8.88
C GLU A 183 -1.28 -14.24 8.33
N ASP A 184 -2.17 -13.95 7.38
CA ASP A 184 -2.36 -12.60 6.79
C ASP A 184 -2.80 -11.53 7.79
N SER A 185 -3.55 -11.89 8.85
CA SER A 185 -4.06 -10.92 9.82
C SER A 185 -3.03 -10.51 10.88
N LEU A 186 -2.06 -11.40 11.16
CA LEU A 186 -0.96 -11.12 12.09
C LEU A 186 0.19 -10.35 11.45
N GLU A 187 0.22 -10.29 10.12
CA GLU A 187 1.35 -9.74 9.38
C GLU A 187 1.19 -8.26 8.99
N CYS A 188 0.02 -7.66 9.17
CA CYS A 188 -0.19 -6.27 8.80
C CYS A 188 0.05 -5.31 9.99
N PRO A 189 1.08 -4.44 9.93
CA PRO A 189 1.41 -3.56 11.05
C PRO A 189 0.38 -2.45 11.30
N LEU A 190 -0.52 -2.20 10.36
CA LEU A 190 -1.53 -1.14 10.47
C LEU A 190 -2.90 -1.67 10.94
N ALA A 191 -3.00 -2.94 11.28
CA ALA A 191 -4.24 -3.57 11.75
C ALA A 191 -4.35 -3.65 13.29
N GLU A 192 -3.48 -2.96 14.03
CA GLU A 192 -3.49 -2.88 15.50
C GLU A 192 -4.54 -1.90 16.05
#